data_4dde7428a67ed899b193b3e23b8ec9fc
#
_entry.id   4dde7428a67ed899b193b3e23b8ec9fc
#
_cell.length_a   1.000
_cell.length_b   1.000
_cell.length_c   1.000
_cell.angle_alpha   90.00
_cell.angle_beta   90.00
_cell.angle_gamma   90.00
#
_symmetry.space_group_name_H-M   'P 1'
#
loop_
_entity.id
_entity.type
_entity.pdbx_description
1 polymer ?
#
loop_
_entity_poly.entity_id
_entity_poly.type
_entity_poly.pdbx_seq_one_letter_code
_entity_poly.pdbx_strand_id
1 'polypeptide(L)'
;MIKTTIWRQVVIAALLAGGSFTVAANPPPPPPVSYGVEEDVFHPVRARQGMVASVDALATRVGVDILRQGGNAVDAAVAVGYALAVTHPQAGNIGGGGFMMLRTKDGKTTAIDFREMAPEQATRDMFLDDQGNPDSKKSLTSHLASGTPGSVAGFSLALEKYGTMPLNKVIRPAIKLAEEGFIVNDALADDLKTYGSEVIPQHENSKAIFWKNGEPLKKGDLLVQKNLGKSLELIAEHGPDAFYKGAIADQIADEMKKHGGLITKADLAGYKAVERTPVSGEYRGYEVYSMPPPSSGGIHIVQILNILENFDMQKYGFGSADSMQVMAEAEKHAYADRSEYLGDPDFVNVPWQALTSKAYAKAIAAEIDVNKAKPSSQIRPGKLAPYESNQTTHFSVVDKDGNAVAVTYTLNTTFGTGIVAGNSGILLNNQMDDFSAKPGVPNVYGLVGGDANAVEPKKRPLSSMSPTIVVKDGKTWLVTGSPGGSRIITTVLQMVVNTIDFGMNVAEATNAPRFHHQWLPDELRVEKGFSPDTLKLLEAKGQKVALKEAMGSTQSIMVGPDGMLYGASDPRSPDDLTAGY
;
A
#
# COMPACT_ATOMS: atom_id res chain seq x y z
N MET A 1 -23.30 -7.84 83.92
CA MET A 1 -21.87 -7.77 84.24
C MET A 1 -21.09 -7.54 82.96
N ILE A 2 -20.21 -6.65 83.04
CA ILE A 2 -19.12 -6.24 82.15
C ILE A 2 -19.37 -4.98 81.35
N LYS A 3 -18.55 -4.01 81.65
CA LYS A 3 -18.57 -2.60 81.34
C LYS A 3 -17.99 -2.30 79.96
N THR A 4 -18.66 -1.38 79.28
CA THR A 4 -18.21 -0.58 78.15
C THR A 4 -17.22 0.52 78.59
N THR A 5 -16.12 0.69 77.86
CA THR A 5 -15.26 1.90 77.98
C THR A 5 -15.12 2.54 76.61
N ILE A 6 -15.62 3.74 76.52
CA ILE A 6 -15.53 4.63 75.37
C ILE A 6 -14.24 5.44 75.45
N TRP A 7 -13.41 5.46 74.39
CA TRP A 7 -12.36 6.43 74.22
C TRP A 7 -12.70 7.40 73.06
N ARG A 8 -12.81 8.66 73.45
CA ARG A 8 -12.87 9.80 72.53
C ARG A 8 -11.45 10.12 72.05
N GLN A 9 -11.21 10.20 70.73
CA GLN A 9 -10.05 10.88 70.18
C GLN A 9 -10.49 12.16 69.46
N VAL A 10 -9.81 13.24 69.80
CA VAL A 10 -9.92 14.59 69.26
C VAL A 10 -9.15 14.60 67.92
N VAL A 11 -9.81 14.99 66.85
CA VAL A 11 -9.15 15.22 65.56
C VAL A 11 -8.79 16.70 65.45
N ILE A 12 -7.49 16.98 65.36
CA ILE A 12 -6.95 18.30 64.98
C ILE A 12 -6.92 18.38 63.48
N ALA A 13 -7.69 19.28 62.89
CA ALA A 13 -7.66 19.56 61.46
C ALA A 13 -6.50 20.53 61.16
N ALA A 14 -5.48 20.04 60.46
CA ALA A 14 -4.46 20.89 59.84
C ALA A 14 -4.81 21.08 58.36
N LEU A 15 -5.20 22.30 58.00
CA LEU A 15 -5.33 22.77 56.62
C LEU A 15 -3.93 22.89 55.99
N LEU A 16 -3.56 21.95 55.14
CA LEU A 16 -2.47 22.10 54.19
C LEU A 16 -3.07 22.28 52.80
N ALA A 17 -2.93 23.49 52.27
CA ALA A 17 -3.20 23.80 50.87
C ALA A 17 -2.13 23.11 49.99
N GLY A 18 -2.38 21.90 49.56
CA GLY A 18 -1.58 21.19 48.57
C GLY A 18 -2.24 21.27 47.20
N GLY A 19 -1.62 22.04 46.31
CA GLY A 19 -2.04 22.04 44.90
C GLY A 19 -1.94 20.64 44.33
N SER A 20 -3.07 20.05 43.95
CA SER A 20 -3.13 18.79 43.26
C SER A 20 -2.62 19.00 41.82
N PHE A 21 -1.36 18.65 41.57
CA PHE A 21 -0.94 18.34 40.21
C PHE A 21 -1.64 17.05 39.82
N THR A 22 -2.68 17.14 39.02
CA THR A 22 -3.22 15.98 38.31
C THR A 22 -2.21 15.57 37.23
N VAL A 23 -1.35 14.62 37.58
CA VAL A 23 -0.63 13.85 36.55
C VAL A 23 -1.73 13.16 35.72
N ALA A 24 -1.87 13.57 34.48
CA ALA A 24 -2.73 12.87 33.54
C ALA A 24 -2.28 11.39 33.56
N ALA A 25 -3.15 10.51 34.03
CA ALA A 25 -2.89 9.08 33.98
C ALA A 25 -2.72 8.71 32.50
N ASN A 26 -1.64 7.98 32.19
CA ASN A 26 -1.50 7.38 30.86
C ASN A 26 -2.78 6.62 30.54
N PRO A 27 -3.30 6.72 29.30
CA PRO A 27 -4.44 5.91 28.90
C PRO A 27 -4.16 4.43 29.21
N PRO A 28 -5.18 3.65 29.59
CA PRO A 28 -4.98 2.24 29.87
C PRO A 28 -4.35 1.55 28.65
N PRO A 29 -3.52 0.52 28.87
CA PRO A 29 -2.97 -0.25 27.76
C PRO A 29 -4.11 -0.83 26.90
N PRO A 30 -3.94 -0.91 25.57
CA PRO A 30 -4.95 -1.48 24.71
C PRO A 30 -5.30 -2.91 25.17
N PRO A 31 -6.56 -3.34 25.00
CA PRO A 31 -6.96 -4.68 25.36
C PRO A 31 -6.10 -5.70 24.58
N PRO A 32 -5.74 -6.85 25.18
CA PRO A 32 -5.05 -7.90 24.46
C PRO A 32 -5.93 -8.36 23.29
N VAL A 33 -5.31 -8.54 22.12
CA VAL A 33 -6.01 -9.11 20.97
C VAL A 33 -6.48 -10.51 21.35
N SER A 34 -7.80 -10.71 21.39
CA SER A 34 -8.40 -12.01 21.66
C SER A 34 -8.47 -12.82 20.36
N TYR A 35 -8.13 -14.10 20.45
CA TYR A 35 -8.34 -15.09 19.41
C TYR A 35 -9.32 -16.17 19.90
N GLY A 36 -10.22 -15.79 20.79
CA GLY A 36 -11.24 -16.67 21.37
C GLY A 36 -12.25 -17.11 20.31
N VAL A 37 -12.47 -18.43 20.19
CA VAL A 37 -13.38 -18.99 19.19
C VAL A 37 -14.84 -18.64 19.50
N GLU A 38 -15.14 -18.30 20.74
CA GLU A 38 -16.50 -18.03 21.21
C GLU A 38 -16.90 -16.53 21.11
N GLU A 39 -15.89 -15.63 21.05
CA GLU A 39 -16.11 -14.17 21.06
C GLU A 39 -15.91 -13.53 19.68
N ASP A 40 -15.07 -14.12 18.82
CA ASP A 40 -14.73 -13.56 17.52
C ASP A 40 -15.74 -14.00 16.44
N VAL A 41 -16.26 -13.05 15.67
CA VAL A 41 -17.14 -13.33 14.52
C VAL A 41 -16.32 -13.74 13.29
N PHE A 42 -15.14 -13.17 13.12
CA PHE A 42 -14.24 -13.46 12.02
C PHE A 42 -12.98 -14.15 12.53
N HIS A 43 -12.66 -15.31 11.96
CA HIS A 43 -11.53 -16.13 12.39
C HIS A 43 -10.39 -16.07 11.37
N PRO A 44 -9.17 -15.71 11.79
CA PRO A 44 -8.01 -15.73 10.91
C PRO A 44 -7.56 -17.16 10.58
N VAL A 45 -6.92 -17.31 9.41
CA VAL A 45 -6.16 -18.52 9.07
C VAL A 45 -4.98 -18.64 10.03
N ARG A 46 -4.67 -19.86 10.50
CA ARG A 46 -3.61 -20.12 11.48
C ARG A 46 -2.51 -20.99 10.88
N ALA A 47 -1.25 -20.67 11.19
CA ALA A 47 -0.08 -21.47 10.79
C ALA A 47 1.07 -21.28 11.77
N ARG A 48 2.09 -22.20 11.77
CA ARG A 48 3.24 -22.13 12.68
C ARG A 48 4.58 -21.97 11.97
N GLN A 49 4.70 -22.47 10.75
CA GLN A 49 6.00 -22.55 10.06
C GLN A 49 6.19 -21.46 8.99
N GLY A 50 5.12 -20.89 8.52
CA GLY A 50 5.16 -19.82 7.54
C GLY A 50 3.79 -19.51 6.98
N MET A 51 3.60 -18.28 6.51
CA MET A 51 2.32 -17.81 5.98
C MET A 51 2.53 -16.80 4.86
N VAL A 52 1.64 -16.87 3.89
CA VAL A 52 1.54 -15.94 2.77
C VAL A 52 0.09 -15.47 2.65
N ALA A 53 -0.11 -14.17 2.48
CA ALA A 53 -1.38 -13.55 2.15
C ALA A 53 -1.22 -12.73 0.87
N SER A 54 -1.98 -13.00 -0.17
CA SER A 54 -1.94 -12.25 -1.44
C SER A 54 -3.31 -12.20 -2.13
N VAL A 55 -3.41 -11.33 -3.12
CA VAL A 55 -4.63 -11.09 -3.92
C VAL A 55 -4.96 -12.22 -4.90
N ASP A 56 -4.12 -13.26 -4.99
CA ASP A 56 -4.32 -14.37 -5.92
C ASP A 56 -3.93 -15.72 -5.31
N ALA A 57 -4.83 -16.69 -5.38
CA ALA A 57 -4.67 -17.99 -4.75
C ALA A 57 -3.49 -18.81 -5.33
N LEU A 58 -3.21 -18.70 -6.63
CA LEU A 58 -2.08 -19.41 -7.25
C LEU A 58 -0.76 -18.85 -6.79
N ALA A 59 -0.62 -17.52 -6.75
CA ALA A 59 0.57 -16.85 -6.25
C ALA A 59 0.81 -17.12 -4.76
N THR A 60 -0.25 -17.12 -3.94
CA THR A 60 -0.14 -17.50 -2.51
C THR A 60 0.42 -18.91 -2.36
N ARG A 61 -0.10 -19.88 -3.12
CA ARG A 61 0.40 -21.27 -3.08
C ARG A 61 1.87 -21.37 -3.48
N VAL A 62 2.28 -20.64 -4.52
CA VAL A 62 3.69 -20.55 -4.93
C VAL A 62 4.55 -20.10 -3.76
N GLY A 63 4.18 -19.03 -3.05
CA GLY A 63 4.92 -18.53 -1.89
C GLY A 63 5.01 -19.57 -0.77
N VAL A 64 3.90 -20.23 -0.42
CA VAL A 64 3.87 -21.29 0.60
C VAL A 64 4.76 -22.47 0.19
N ASP A 65 4.77 -22.86 -1.08
CA ASP A 65 5.61 -23.96 -1.56
C ASP A 65 7.11 -23.61 -1.51
N ILE A 66 7.48 -22.36 -1.76
CA ILE A 66 8.87 -21.88 -1.58
C ILE A 66 9.27 -21.96 -0.10
N LEU A 67 8.41 -21.51 0.83
CA LEU A 67 8.66 -21.64 2.26
C LEU A 67 8.83 -23.10 2.71
N ARG A 68 7.96 -24.01 2.24
CA ARG A 68 8.04 -25.46 2.51
C ARG A 68 9.32 -26.11 1.98
N GLN A 69 9.87 -25.59 0.88
CA GLN A 69 11.14 -26.04 0.31
C GLN A 69 12.36 -25.48 1.04
N GLY A 70 12.16 -24.74 2.15
CA GLY A 70 13.20 -24.17 2.99
C GLY A 70 13.67 -22.77 2.59
N GLY A 71 12.96 -22.11 1.66
CA GLY A 71 13.16 -20.69 1.37
C GLY A 71 12.72 -19.83 2.56
N ASN A 72 13.31 -18.64 2.69
CA ASN A 72 12.91 -17.66 3.67
C ASN A 72 11.77 -16.74 3.14
N ALA A 73 11.33 -15.78 3.96
CA ALA A 73 10.26 -14.86 3.58
C ALA A 73 10.58 -14.03 2.32
N VAL A 74 11.85 -13.72 2.08
CA VAL A 74 12.28 -12.97 0.88
C VAL A 74 12.20 -13.84 -0.36
N ASP A 75 12.67 -15.10 -0.30
CA ASP A 75 12.57 -16.04 -1.41
C ASP A 75 11.10 -16.23 -1.83
N ALA A 76 10.22 -16.41 -0.82
CA ALA A 76 8.79 -16.56 -1.04
C ALA A 76 8.16 -15.27 -1.61
N ALA A 77 8.52 -14.10 -1.08
CA ALA A 77 7.99 -12.82 -1.57
C ALA A 77 8.39 -12.56 -3.04
N VAL A 78 9.62 -12.85 -3.42
CA VAL A 78 10.08 -12.72 -4.82
C VAL A 78 9.34 -13.72 -5.73
N ALA A 79 9.14 -14.95 -5.28
CA ALA A 79 8.36 -15.95 -6.03
C ALA A 79 6.89 -15.53 -6.22
N VAL A 80 6.25 -14.99 -5.17
CA VAL A 80 4.89 -14.43 -5.24
C VAL A 80 4.84 -13.26 -6.22
N GLY A 81 5.80 -12.33 -6.17
CA GLY A 81 5.87 -11.20 -7.09
C GLY A 81 5.96 -11.63 -8.55
N TYR A 82 6.80 -12.60 -8.89
CA TYR A 82 6.86 -13.16 -10.25
C TYR A 82 5.60 -13.96 -10.62
N ALA A 83 5.00 -14.69 -9.68
CA ALA A 83 3.76 -15.41 -9.93
C ALA A 83 2.59 -14.46 -10.21
N LEU A 84 2.45 -13.38 -9.43
CA LEU A 84 1.43 -12.36 -9.65
C LEU A 84 1.59 -11.63 -10.99
N ALA A 85 2.82 -11.47 -11.49
CA ALA A 85 3.04 -10.93 -12.83
C ALA A 85 2.42 -11.79 -13.93
N VAL A 86 2.18 -13.07 -13.65
CA VAL A 86 1.50 -14.03 -14.56
C VAL A 86 0.02 -14.14 -14.26
N THR A 87 -0.35 -14.37 -12.98
CA THR A 87 -1.72 -14.74 -12.57
C THR A 87 -2.62 -13.56 -12.27
N HIS A 88 -2.05 -12.38 -12.03
CA HIS A 88 -2.75 -11.13 -11.71
C HIS A 88 -2.26 -9.97 -12.61
N PRO A 89 -2.32 -10.12 -13.96
CA PRO A 89 -1.67 -9.18 -14.90
C PRO A 89 -2.24 -7.76 -14.89
N GLN A 90 -3.40 -7.55 -14.28
CA GLN A 90 -4.00 -6.23 -14.11
C GLN A 90 -3.22 -5.30 -13.16
N ALA A 91 -2.34 -5.87 -12.29
CA ALA A 91 -1.51 -5.08 -11.36
C ALA A 91 -0.17 -5.74 -11.03
N GLY A 92 -0.12 -7.07 -10.87
CA GLY A 92 1.11 -7.84 -10.76
C GLY A 92 1.94 -7.72 -12.03
N ASN A 93 3.26 -7.52 -11.92
CA ASN A 93 4.02 -7.10 -13.09
C ASN A 93 5.53 -7.35 -13.01
N ILE A 94 6.18 -7.29 -14.17
CA ILE A 94 7.61 -7.06 -14.32
C ILE A 94 7.90 -5.81 -15.18
N GLY A 95 6.87 -5.16 -15.72
CA GLY A 95 6.95 -3.93 -16.50
C GLY A 95 6.55 -2.66 -15.74
N GLY A 96 6.44 -2.74 -14.44
CA GLY A 96 6.15 -1.64 -13.52
C GLY A 96 7.16 -1.56 -12.38
N GLY A 97 6.69 -1.15 -11.20
CA GLY A 97 7.55 -0.97 -10.03
C GLY A 97 6.77 -0.91 -8.72
N GLY A 98 7.48 -0.62 -7.64
CA GLY A 98 6.88 -0.57 -6.31
C GLY A 98 7.89 -0.51 -5.18
N PHE A 99 7.46 -1.05 -4.02
CA PHE A 99 8.19 -0.98 -2.77
C PHE A 99 8.07 -2.27 -1.97
N MET A 100 9.13 -2.58 -1.22
CA MET A 100 9.17 -3.70 -0.30
C MET A 100 9.66 -3.22 1.06
N MET A 101 8.92 -3.51 2.11
CA MET A 101 9.39 -3.46 3.49
C MET A 101 9.85 -4.84 3.91
N LEU A 102 11.00 -4.92 4.54
CA LEU A 102 11.61 -6.16 4.98
C LEU A 102 12.07 -6.01 6.43
N ARG A 103 11.77 -7.00 7.26
CA ARG A 103 12.34 -7.17 8.59
C ARG A 103 12.93 -8.56 8.72
N THR A 104 14.22 -8.61 9.06
CA THR A 104 14.93 -9.85 9.28
C THR A 104 14.76 -10.34 10.73
N LYS A 105 14.98 -11.63 10.96
CA LYS A 105 14.85 -12.28 12.28
C LYS A 105 15.73 -11.67 13.38
N ASP A 106 16.82 -11.03 13.00
CA ASP A 106 17.74 -10.31 13.90
C ASP A 106 17.30 -8.87 14.19
N GLY A 107 16.13 -8.47 13.67
CA GLY A 107 15.50 -7.19 13.97
C GLY A 107 15.86 -6.05 13.04
N LYS A 108 16.71 -6.24 12.03
CA LYS A 108 16.98 -5.22 11.01
C LYS A 108 15.73 -4.98 10.16
N THR A 109 15.27 -3.74 10.09
CA THR A 109 14.17 -3.33 9.20
C THR A 109 14.70 -2.41 8.12
N THR A 110 14.37 -2.69 6.86
CA THR A 110 14.80 -1.93 5.69
C THR A 110 13.67 -1.80 4.66
N ALA A 111 13.80 -0.82 3.76
CA ALA A 111 12.91 -0.63 2.63
C ALA A 111 13.68 -0.78 1.33
N ILE A 112 13.08 -1.42 0.32
CA ILE A 112 13.61 -1.49 -1.03
C ILE A 112 12.69 -0.70 -1.94
N ASP A 113 13.23 0.35 -2.55
CA ASP A 113 12.59 1.22 -3.51
C ASP A 113 12.94 0.75 -4.92
N PHE A 114 11.96 0.23 -5.62
CA PHE A 114 12.03 -0.12 -7.03
C PHE A 114 10.92 0.57 -7.83
N ARG A 115 10.57 1.80 -7.38
CA ARG A 115 9.67 2.70 -8.09
C ARG A 115 10.19 2.98 -9.49
N GLU A 116 9.32 3.12 -10.44
CA GLU A 116 9.64 3.51 -11.81
C GLU A 116 10.38 4.87 -11.83
N MET A 117 11.19 5.08 -12.86
CA MET A 117 11.90 6.33 -13.06
C MET A 117 11.50 6.98 -14.38
N ALA A 118 11.34 8.30 -14.38
CA ALA A 118 11.17 9.06 -15.60
C ALA A 118 12.37 8.83 -16.55
N PRO A 119 12.15 8.56 -17.85
CA PRO A 119 13.23 8.47 -18.84
C PRO A 119 14.05 9.75 -18.92
N GLU A 120 15.31 9.67 -19.40
CA GLU A 120 16.22 10.80 -19.57
C GLU A 120 15.65 11.93 -20.42
N GLN A 121 14.79 11.60 -21.39
CA GLN A 121 14.17 12.57 -22.29
C GLN A 121 12.85 13.15 -21.78
N ALA A 122 12.40 12.78 -20.57
CA ALA A 122 11.20 13.32 -19.99
C ALA A 122 11.35 14.83 -19.73
N THR A 123 10.28 15.59 -19.97
CA THR A 123 10.26 17.04 -19.76
C THR A 123 9.08 17.41 -18.87
N ARG A 124 9.22 18.55 -18.15
CA ARG A 124 8.22 19.02 -17.19
C ARG A 124 6.79 19.06 -17.76
N ASP A 125 6.64 19.57 -18.97
CA ASP A 125 5.33 19.88 -19.56
C ASP A 125 4.88 18.85 -20.60
N MET A 126 5.54 17.67 -20.65
CA MET A 126 5.28 16.65 -21.67
C MET A 126 3.84 16.11 -21.70
N PHE A 127 3.11 16.26 -20.61
CA PHE A 127 1.71 15.82 -20.47
C PHE A 127 0.70 16.95 -20.63
N LEU A 128 1.13 18.13 -21.09
CA LEU A 128 0.23 19.23 -21.41
C LEU A 128 -0.18 19.19 -22.90
N ASP A 129 -1.40 19.67 -23.18
CA ASP A 129 -1.85 19.98 -24.52
C ASP A 129 -1.27 21.33 -25.02
N ASP A 130 -1.58 21.71 -26.26
CA ASP A 130 -1.10 22.96 -26.85
C ASP A 130 -1.67 24.22 -26.14
N GLN A 131 -2.66 24.06 -25.29
CA GLN A 131 -3.28 25.13 -24.49
C GLN A 131 -2.76 25.17 -23.05
N GLY A 132 -1.84 24.24 -22.70
CA GLY A 132 -1.26 24.12 -21.38
C GLY A 132 -2.17 23.44 -20.35
N ASN A 133 -3.15 22.64 -20.79
CA ASN A 133 -3.98 21.80 -19.92
C ASN A 133 -3.44 20.37 -19.89
N PRO A 134 -3.60 19.64 -18.77
CA PRO A 134 -3.24 18.23 -18.69
C PRO A 134 -3.99 17.38 -19.72
N ASP A 135 -3.25 16.53 -20.42
CA ASP A 135 -3.74 15.58 -21.41
C ASP A 135 -3.63 14.14 -20.85
N SER A 136 -4.75 13.62 -20.36
CA SER A 136 -4.80 12.29 -19.75
C SER A 136 -4.52 11.15 -20.75
N LYS A 137 -4.71 11.35 -22.06
CA LYS A 137 -4.31 10.34 -23.04
C LYS A 137 -2.79 10.21 -23.10
N LYS A 138 -2.07 11.32 -23.03
CA LYS A 138 -0.61 11.30 -22.98
C LYS A 138 -0.10 10.61 -21.72
N SER A 139 -0.70 10.87 -20.55
CA SER A 139 -0.21 10.36 -19.26
C SER A 139 -0.70 8.97 -18.91
N LEU A 140 -1.78 8.44 -19.51
CA LEU A 140 -2.37 7.15 -19.14
C LEU A 140 -2.26 6.07 -20.21
N THR A 141 -2.47 6.39 -21.50
CA THR A 141 -2.64 5.35 -22.54
C THR A 141 -1.61 5.42 -23.66
N SER A 142 -0.76 6.44 -23.68
CA SER A 142 0.30 6.55 -24.67
C SER A 142 1.60 5.89 -24.20
N HIS A 143 2.53 5.65 -25.14
CA HIS A 143 3.90 5.17 -24.82
C HIS A 143 4.69 6.19 -23.98
N LEU A 144 4.29 7.46 -23.93
CA LEU A 144 4.87 8.48 -23.05
C LEU A 144 4.55 8.25 -21.57
N ALA A 145 3.47 7.54 -21.28
CA ALA A 145 2.98 7.29 -19.93
C ALA A 145 3.87 6.33 -19.12
N SER A 146 4.73 5.56 -19.80
CA SER A 146 5.54 4.53 -19.14
C SER A 146 6.81 5.10 -18.54
N GLY A 147 7.00 4.87 -17.24
CA GLY A 147 8.28 5.02 -16.55
C GLY A 147 9.16 3.79 -16.73
N THR A 148 10.50 3.96 -16.58
CA THR A 148 11.47 2.87 -16.65
C THR A 148 11.16 1.84 -15.55
N PRO A 149 10.89 0.56 -15.88
CA PRO A 149 10.42 -0.44 -14.92
C PRO A 149 11.47 -0.81 -13.86
N GLY A 150 11.00 -1.06 -12.64
CA GLY A 150 11.85 -1.37 -11.50
C GLY A 150 11.67 -2.76 -10.87
N SER A 151 10.55 -3.46 -11.13
CA SER A 151 10.19 -4.68 -10.41
C SER A 151 11.28 -5.76 -10.45
N VAL A 152 11.87 -6.04 -11.62
CA VAL A 152 12.93 -7.05 -11.75
C VAL A 152 14.19 -6.68 -10.95
N ALA A 153 14.57 -5.39 -10.94
CA ALA A 153 15.72 -4.92 -10.17
C ALA A 153 15.46 -5.00 -8.65
N GLY A 154 14.23 -4.64 -8.21
CA GLY A 154 13.83 -4.71 -6.82
C GLY A 154 13.85 -6.13 -6.27
N PHE A 155 13.22 -7.05 -7.00
CA PHE A 155 13.21 -8.48 -6.63
C PHE A 155 14.61 -9.08 -6.63
N SER A 156 15.44 -8.73 -7.61
CA SER A 156 16.83 -9.20 -7.68
C SER A 156 17.66 -8.67 -6.52
N LEU A 157 17.54 -7.38 -6.17
CA LEU A 157 18.25 -6.77 -5.04
C LEU A 157 17.84 -7.41 -3.71
N ALA A 158 16.52 -7.64 -3.52
CA ALA A 158 16.01 -8.29 -2.33
C ALA A 158 16.57 -9.71 -2.18
N LEU A 159 16.51 -10.49 -3.26
CA LEU A 159 16.96 -11.88 -3.27
C LEU A 159 18.49 -11.98 -3.05
N GLU A 160 19.28 -11.13 -3.71
CA GLU A 160 20.74 -11.09 -3.58
C GLU A 160 21.17 -10.79 -2.14
N LYS A 161 20.54 -9.81 -1.49
CA LYS A 161 20.95 -9.37 -0.15
C LYS A 161 20.36 -10.18 1.00
N TYR A 162 19.15 -10.69 0.84
CA TYR A 162 18.34 -11.22 1.93
C TYR A 162 17.74 -12.60 1.64
N GLY A 163 17.78 -13.07 0.39
CA GLY A 163 17.30 -14.40 0.01
C GLY A 163 18.29 -15.50 0.35
N THR A 164 17.81 -16.73 0.29
CA THR A 164 18.59 -17.96 0.55
C THR A 164 18.57 -18.93 -0.63
N MET A 165 17.69 -18.69 -1.61
CA MET A 165 17.55 -19.52 -2.78
C MET A 165 18.05 -18.79 -4.05
N PRO A 166 18.58 -19.51 -5.05
CA PRO A 166 18.96 -18.90 -6.31
C PRO A 166 17.73 -18.49 -7.14
N LEU A 167 17.85 -17.40 -7.90
CA LEU A 167 16.78 -16.80 -8.69
C LEU A 167 16.07 -17.81 -9.60
N ASN A 168 16.81 -18.66 -10.30
CA ASN A 168 16.24 -19.65 -11.21
C ASN A 168 15.30 -20.65 -10.53
N LYS A 169 15.50 -20.93 -9.22
CA LYS A 169 14.61 -21.77 -8.44
C LYS A 169 13.34 -21.00 -8.02
N VAL A 170 13.52 -19.75 -7.60
CA VAL A 170 12.45 -18.88 -7.09
C VAL A 170 11.46 -18.49 -8.20
N ILE A 171 11.94 -18.23 -9.42
CA ILE A 171 11.12 -17.78 -10.55
C ILE A 171 10.44 -18.94 -11.32
N ARG A 172 10.95 -20.18 -11.17
CA ARG A 172 10.47 -21.37 -11.92
C ARG A 172 8.95 -21.60 -11.84
N PRO A 173 8.27 -21.45 -10.68
CA PRO A 173 6.82 -21.60 -10.62
C PRO A 173 6.07 -20.61 -11.53
N ALA A 174 6.54 -19.36 -11.62
CA ALA A 174 5.94 -18.33 -12.48
C ALA A 174 6.11 -18.68 -13.97
N ILE A 175 7.29 -19.19 -14.36
CA ILE A 175 7.53 -19.67 -15.74
C ILE A 175 6.52 -20.77 -16.09
N LYS A 176 6.37 -21.77 -15.21
CA LYS A 176 5.41 -22.87 -15.41
C LYS A 176 3.97 -22.36 -15.58
N LEU A 177 3.53 -21.43 -14.71
CA LEU A 177 2.20 -20.82 -14.82
C LEU A 177 2.00 -20.07 -16.14
N ALA A 178 3.03 -19.38 -16.64
CA ALA A 178 2.96 -18.66 -17.90
C ALA A 178 2.88 -19.59 -19.12
N GLU A 179 3.64 -20.70 -19.11
CA GLU A 179 3.75 -21.63 -20.24
C GLU A 179 2.61 -22.63 -20.31
N GLU A 180 2.22 -23.23 -19.18
CA GLU A 180 1.12 -24.19 -19.08
C GLU A 180 -0.25 -23.48 -19.03
N GLY A 181 -0.27 -22.23 -18.60
CA GLY A 181 -1.47 -21.43 -18.42
C GLY A 181 -2.20 -21.72 -17.11
N PHE A 182 -3.17 -20.88 -16.83
CA PHE A 182 -4.08 -21.02 -15.70
C PHE A 182 -5.51 -20.63 -16.09
N ILE A 183 -6.48 -21.06 -15.31
CA ILE A 183 -7.88 -20.74 -15.54
C ILE A 183 -8.18 -19.33 -15.07
N VAL A 184 -8.73 -18.50 -15.96
CA VAL A 184 -9.17 -17.13 -15.67
C VAL A 184 -10.23 -17.17 -14.57
N ASN A 185 -9.99 -16.43 -13.50
CA ASN A 185 -10.86 -16.30 -12.34
C ASN A 185 -11.88 -15.16 -12.51
N ASP A 186 -12.70 -14.90 -11.48
CA ASP A 186 -13.75 -13.87 -11.51
C ASP A 186 -13.16 -12.47 -11.62
N ALA A 187 -12.16 -12.14 -10.78
CA ALA A 187 -11.56 -10.81 -10.74
C ALA A 187 -10.90 -10.45 -12.07
N LEU A 188 -10.07 -11.34 -12.62
CA LEU A 188 -9.41 -11.09 -13.91
C LEU A 188 -10.42 -10.94 -15.05
N ALA A 189 -11.47 -11.79 -15.09
CA ALA A 189 -12.50 -11.68 -16.12
C ALA A 189 -13.28 -10.37 -16.06
N ASP A 190 -13.60 -9.90 -14.86
CA ASP A 190 -14.31 -8.63 -14.64
C ASP A 190 -13.43 -7.44 -14.97
N ASP A 191 -12.17 -7.45 -14.55
CA ASP A 191 -11.19 -6.40 -14.87
C ASP A 191 -10.90 -6.32 -16.39
N LEU A 192 -10.78 -7.46 -17.09
CA LEU A 192 -10.62 -7.49 -18.56
C LEU A 192 -11.83 -6.87 -19.26
N LYS A 193 -13.04 -7.16 -18.76
CA LYS A 193 -14.28 -6.64 -19.32
C LYS A 193 -14.44 -5.14 -19.02
N THR A 194 -14.14 -4.70 -17.80
CA THR A 194 -14.44 -3.34 -17.33
C THR A 194 -13.35 -2.37 -17.77
N TYR A 195 -12.11 -2.64 -17.41
CA TYR A 195 -10.96 -1.75 -17.65
C TYR A 195 -10.14 -2.16 -18.86
N GLY A 196 -9.91 -3.46 -19.03
CA GLY A 196 -9.13 -3.99 -20.15
C GLY A 196 -9.73 -3.64 -21.50
N SER A 197 -11.06 -3.58 -21.61
CA SER A 197 -11.77 -3.20 -22.84
C SER A 197 -11.50 -1.76 -23.32
N GLU A 198 -11.02 -0.90 -22.44
CA GLU A 198 -10.67 0.49 -22.78
C GLU A 198 -9.27 0.61 -23.40
N VAL A 199 -8.32 -0.23 -22.98
CA VAL A 199 -6.90 -0.06 -23.32
C VAL A 199 -6.33 -1.21 -24.17
N ILE A 200 -6.65 -2.46 -23.89
CA ILE A 200 -6.03 -3.63 -24.53
C ILE A 200 -6.37 -3.76 -26.03
N PRO A 201 -7.62 -3.53 -26.50
CA PRO A 201 -7.95 -3.69 -27.93
C PRO A 201 -7.21 -2.73 -28.87
N GLN A 202 -6.61 -1.67 -28.33
CA GLN A 202 -5.83 -0.70 -29.09
C GLN A 202 -4.45 -1.24 -29.51
N HIS A 203 -4.00 -2.37 -28.89
CA HIS A 203 -2.67 -2.94 -29.06
C HIS A 203 -2.75 -4.42 -29.45
N GLU A 204 -2.37 -4.77 -30.68
CA GLU A 204 -2.50 -6.13 -31.22
C GLU A 204 -1.75 -7.17 -30.39
N ASN A 205 -0.55 -6.86 -29.87
CA ASN A 205 0.20 -7.78 -29.02
C ASN A 205 -0.54 -8.13 -27.72
N SER A 206 -1.16 -7.15 -27.09
CA SER A 206 -1.94 -7.32 -25.86
C SER A 206 -3.24 -8.06 -26.14
N LYS A 207 -3.92 -7.68 -27.21
CA LYS A 207 -5.15 -8.32 -27.68
C LYS A 207 -4.96 -9.81 -27.99
N ALA A 208 -3.82 -10.16 -28.60
CA ALA A 208 -3.48 -11.56 -28.87
C ALA A 208 -3.34 -12.43 -27.61
N ILE A 209 -3.07 -11.84 -26.47
CA ILE A 209 -2.92 -12.54 -25.18
C ILE A 209 -4.26 -12.63 -24.44
N PHE A 210 -4.97 -11.50 -24.33
CA PHE A 210 -6.11 -11.34 -23.42
C PHE A 210 -7.48 -11.43 -24.12
N TRP A 211 -7.52 -11.52 -25.45
CA TRP A 211 -8.76 -11.63 -26.26
C TRP A 211 -8.83 -12.94 -27.00
N LYS A 212 -10.05 -13.47 -27.13
CA LYS A 212 -10.37 -14.69 -27.89
C LYS A 212 -11.63 -14.45 -28.71
N ASN A 213 -11.57 -14.68 -30.01
CA ASN A 213 -12.71 -14.47 -30.93
C ASN A 213 -13.31 -13.06 -30.91
N GLY A 214 -12.48 -12.05 -30.69
CA GLY A 214 -12.92 -10.64 -30.63
C GLY A 214 -13.46 -10.16 -29.28
N GLU A 215 -13.52 -11.03 -28.26
CA GLU A 215 -14.03 -10.75 -26.92
C GLU A 215 -12.91 -10.92 -25.86
N PRO A 216 -12.97 -10.20 -24.71
CA PRO A 216 -12.06 -10.46 -23.61
C PRO A 216 -12.19 -11.90 -23.08
N LEU A 217 -11.12 -12.46 -22.56
CA LEU A 217 -11.17 -13.76 -21.90
C LEU A 217 -12.17 -13.72 -20.74
N LYS A 218 -12.90 -14.83 -20.57
CA LYS A 218 -13.97 -14.98 -19.57
C LYS A 218 -13.54 -15.96 -18.48
N LYS A 219 -14.22 -15.92 -17.35
CA LYS A 219 -14.08 -16.94 -16.30
C LYS A 219 -14.16 -18.33 -16.89
N GLY A 220 -13.19 -19.17 -16.57
CA GLY A 220 -13.08 -20.53 -17.06
C GLY A 220 -12.28 -20.70 -18.36
N ASP A 221 -11.92 -19.61 -19.05
CA ASP A 221 -10.98 -19.69 -20.17
C ASP A 221 -9.55 -19.99 -19.67
N LEU A 222 -8.75 -20.65 -20.49
CA LEU A 222 -7.33 -20.86 -20.22
C LEU A 222 -6.53 -19.68 -20.75
N LEU A 223 -5.81 -18.97 -19.87
CA LEU A 223 -4.85 -17.94 -20.25
C LEU A 223 -3.44 -18.53 -20.28
N VAL A 224 -2.81 -18.51 -21.46
CA VAL A 224 -1.43 -18.94 -21.68
C VAL A 224 -0.60 -17.76 -22.17
N GLN A 225 0.55 -17.50 -21.51
CA GLN A 225 1.40 -16.33 -21.75
C GLN A 225 2.82 -16.76 -22.17
N LYS A 226 2.93 -17.51 -23.28
CA LYS A 226 4.22 -18.10 -23.74
C LYS A 226 5.35 -17.08 -23.89
N ASN A 227 5.05 -15.88 -24.37
CA ASN A 227 6.06 -14.85 -24.55
C ASN A 227 6.55 -14.31 -23.19
N LEU A 228 5.65 -14.14 -22.21
CA LEU A 228 6.04 -13.81 -20.84
C LEU A 228 6.86 -14.93 -20.21
N GLY A 229 6.47 -16.21 -20.42
CA GLY A 229 7.25 -17.38 -20.00
C GLY A 229 8.70 -17.34 -20.49
N LYS A 230 8.90 -17.06 -21.78
CA LYS A 230 10.25 -16.89 -22.36
C LYS A 230 11.03 -15.73 -21.74
N SER A 231 10.38 -14.61 -21.49
CA SER A 231 11.02 -13.47 -20.81
C SER A 231 11.44 -13.82 -19.38
N LEU A 232 10.59 -14.55 -18.65
CA LEU A 232 10.91 -15.05 -17.31
C LEU A 232 12.05 -16.09 -17.34
N GLU A 233 12.13 -16.96 -18.37
CA GLU A 233 13.25 -17.89 -18.56
C GLU A 233 14.57 -17.15 -18.78
N LEU A 234 14.59 -16.13 -19.63
CA LEU A 234 15.78 -15.29 -19.83
C LEU A 234 16.25 -14.64 -18.51
N ILE A 235 15.31 -14.17 -17.69
CA ILE A 235 15.63 -13.62 -16.37
C ILE A 235 16.17 -14.72 -15.44
N ALA A 236 15.58 -15.93 -15.47
CA ALA A 236 16.05 -17.06 -14.67
C ALA A 236 17.49 -17.48 -15.01
N GLU A 237 17.86 -17.42 -16.29
CA GLU A 237 19.16 -17.86 -16.80
C GLU A 237 20.25 -16.78 -16.67
N HIS A 238 19.90 -15.52 -16.92
CA HIS A 238 20.87 -14.43 -17.06
C HIS A 238 20.71 -13.34 -15.99
N GLY A 239 19.78 -13.52 -15.04
CA GLY A 239 19.51 -12.53 -14.00
C GLY A 239 18.86 -11.25 -14.54
N PRO A 240 18.93 -10.15 -13.76
CA PRO A 240 18.31 -8.87 -14.14
C PRO A 240 18.91 -8.25 -15.42
N ASP A 241 20.11 -8.63 -15.81
CA ASP A 241 20.73 -8.11 -17.04
C ASP A 241 19.96 -8.53 -18.30
N ALA A 242 19.24 -9.68 -18.28
CA ALA A 242 18.35 -10.06 -19.36
C ALA A 242 17.26 -9.01 -19.62
N PHE A 243 16.73 -8.40 -18.55
CA PHE A 243 15.71 -7.37 -18.61
C PHE A 243 16.28 -5.99 -18.96
N TYR A 244 17.39 -5.60 -18.33
CA TYR A 244 17.91 -4.23 -18.40
C TYR A 244 18.94 -3.99 -19.51
N LYS A 245 19.60 -5.02 -20.01
CA LYS A 245 20.69 -4.92 -21.01
C LYS A 245 20.56 -5.92 -22.15
N GLY A 246 19.75 -6.97 -22.00
CA GLY A 246 19.60 -8.06 -22.96
C GLY A 246 18.42 -7.88 -23.90
N ALA A 247 17.94 -9.01 -24.44
CA ALA A 247 16.89 -9.06 -25.45
C ALA A 247 15.55 -8.44 -25.02
N ILE A 248 15.25 -8.41 -23.72
CA ILE A 248 14.03 -7.76 -23.21
C ILE A 248 14.18 -6.25 -23.31
N ALA A 249 15.35 -5.69 -22.95
CA ALA A 249 15.64 -4.26 -23.12
C ALA A 249 15.51 -3.83 -24.59
N ASP A 250 15.98 -4.68 -25.52
CA ASP A 250 15.87 -4.43 -26.94
C ASP A 250 14.40 -4.30 -27.37
N GLN A 251 13.54 -5.23 -26.95
CA GLN A 251 12.13 -5.20 -27.29
C GLN A 251 11.39 -3.99 -26.71
N ILE A 252 11.67 -3.61 -25.45
CA ILE A 252 11.07 -2.44 -24.83
C ILE A 252 11.50 -1.16 -25.57
N ALA A 253 12.80 -0.98 -25.82
CA ALA A 253 13.31 0.20 -26.47
C ALA A 253 12.85 0.33 -27.94
N ASP A 254 12.74 -0.78 -28.66
CA ASP A 254 12.24 -0.81 -30.04
C ASP A 254 10.73 -0.45 -30.09
N GLU A 255 9.93 -0.96 -29.15
CA GLU A 255 8.51 -0.60 -29.00
C GLU A 255 8.36 0.91 -28.75
N MET A 256 9.12 1.45 -27.80
CA MET A 256 9.12 2.88 -27.49
C MET A 256 9.53 3.72 -28.70
N LYS A 257 10.63 3.38 -29.36
CA LYS A 257 11.13 4.09 -30.55
C LYS A 257 10.12 4.10 -31.69
N LYS A 258 9.43 2.97 -31.91
CA LYS A 258 8.46 2.82 -32.99
C LYS A 258 7.20 3.67 -32.79
N HIS A 259 6.81 3.88 -31.55
CA HIS A 259 5.52 4.51 -31.19
C HIS A 259 5.66 5.84 -30.44
N GLY A 260 6.87 6.43 -30.39
CA GLY A 260 7.11 7.75 -29.80
C GLY A 260 7.17 7.78 -28.28
N GLY A 261 7.43 6.64 -27.64
CA GLY A 261 7.77 6.57 -26.22
C GLY A 261 9.20 7.01 -25.93
N LEU A 262 9.56 7.19 -24.66
CA LEU A 262 10.83 7.79 -24.26
C LEU A 262 11.84 6.83 -23.68
N ILE A 263 11.43 5.62 -23.22
CA ILE A 263 12.35 4.68 -22.59
C ILE A 263 13.37 4.16 -23.62
N THR A 264 14.64 4.38 -23.36
CA THR A 264 15.77 3.92 -24.18
C THR A 264 16.49 2.74 -23.52
N LYS A 265 17.38 2.08 -24.27
CA LYS A 265 18.32 1.08 -23.70
C LYS A 265 19.19 1.68 -22.60
N ALA A 266 19.57 2.96 -22.71
CA ALA A 266 20.36 3.66 -21.71
C ALA A 266 19.57 3.87 -20.41
N ASP A 267 18.28 4.20 -20.50
CA ASP A 267 17.42 4.31 -19.33
C ASP A 267 17.29 2.96 -18.60
N LEU A 268 17.04 1.90 -19.35
CA LEU A 268 16.98 0.54 -18.79
C LEU A 268 18.30 0.14 -18.14
N ALA A 269 19.41 0.23 -18.85
CA ALA A 269 20.73 -0.15 -18.32
C ALA A 269 21.18 0.71 -17.13
N GLY A 270 20.71 1.93 -17.04
CA GLY A 270 20.98 2.86 -15.94
C GLY A 270 20.10 2.68 -14.71
N TYR A 271 18.98 1.94 -14.81
CA TYR A 271 18.05 1.75 -13.70
C TYR A 271 18.67 0.97 -12.54
N LYS A 272 18.39 1.42 -11.30
CA LYS A 272 18.80 0.74 -10.07
C LYS A 272 17.70 0.83 -9.02
N ALA A 273 17.38 -0.31 -8.41
CA ALA A 273 16.62 -0.32 -7.16
C ALA A 273 17.50 0.20 -6.01
N VAL A 274 16.90 0.83 -5.01
CA VAL A 274 17.60 1.50 -3.90
C VAL A 274 17.14 0.94 -2.57
N GLU A 275 18.08 0.62 -1.68
CA GLU A 275 17.77 0.33 -0.28
C GLU A 275 17.67 1.66 0.48
N ARG A 276 16.54 1.86 1.19
CA ARG A 276 16.25 3.08 1.95
C ARG A 276 16.02 2.77 3.43
N THR A 277 16.28 3.75 4.29
CA THR A 277 15.89 3.68 5.70
C THR A 277 14.39 3.92 5.81
N PRO A 278 13.62 3.01 6.46
CA PRO A 278 12.20 3.19 6.65
C PRO A 278 11.84 4.47 7.43
N VAL A 279 10.67 5.03 7.16
CA VAL A 279 10.02 5.94 8.12
C VAL A 279 9.52 5.11 9.28
N SER A 280 9.80 5.56 10.51
CA SER A 280 9.33 4.88 11.71
C SER A 280 8.75 5.85 12.72
N GLY A 281 7.80 5.36 13.52
CA GLY A 281 7.22 6.08 14.64
C GLY A 281 6.76 5.11 15.72
N GLU A 282 6.62 5.61 16.94
CA GLU A 282 6.03 4.88 18.04
C GLU A 282 4.56 5.27 18.17
N TYR A 283 3.68 4.28 18.35
CA TYR A 283 2.26 4.45 18.58
C TYR A 283 1.77 3.50 19.68
N ARG A 284 1.38 4.04 20.84
CA ARG A 284 0.88 3.27 21.99
C ARG A 284 1.76 2.09 22.41
N GLY A 285 3.09 2.27 22.33
CA GLY A 285 4.09 1.24 22.65
C GLY A 285 4.31 0.19 21.56
N TYR A 286 3.87 0.46 20.34
CA TYR A 286 4.22 -0.28 19.13
C TYR A 286 5.12 0.57 18.24
N GLU A 287 6.11 -0.06 17.61
CA GLU A 287 6.93 0.58 16.58
C GLU A 287 6.31 0.32 15.21
N VAL A 288 6.01 1.37 14.47
CA VAL A 288 5.44 1.30 13.12
C VAL A 288 6.51 1.66 12.10
N TYR A 289 6.85 0.74 11.21
CA TYR A 289 7.79 0.94 10.10
C TYR A 289 7.03 0.90 8.78
N SER A 290 7.18 1.93 7.96
CA SER A 290 6.52 2.00 6.66
C SER A 290 7.41 2.67 5.61
N MET A 291 6.94 2.70 4.35
CA MET A 291 7.73 3.13 3.21
C MET A 291 8.11 4.62 3.29
N PRO A 292 9.41 4.95 3.17
CA PRO A 292 9.86 6.34 3.05
C PRO A 292 9.59 6.91 1.65
N PRO A 293 9.81 8.23 1.44
CA PRO A 293 9.79 8.81 0.09
C PRO A 293 10.70 8.04 -0.89
N PRO A 294 10.29 7.90 -2.17
CA PRO A 294 9.22 8.62 -2.85
C PRO A 294 7.80 8.12 -2.59
N SER A 295 7.54 7.35 -1.53
CA SER A 295 6.18 7.16 -1.03
C SER A 295 5.84 8.16 0.07
N SER A 296 4.63 8.69 0.02
CA SER A 296 4.05 9.51 1.10
C SER A 296 3.53 8.66 2.26
N GLY A 297 3.34 7.35 2.03
CA GLY A 297 2.58 6.47 2.91
C GLY A 297 3.12 6.39 4.32
N GLY A 298 4.41 6.11 4.48
CA GLY A 298 5.01 5.99 5.82
C GLY A 298 4.97 7.28 6.62
N ILE A 299 5.22 8.43 5.97
CA ILE A 299 5.15 9.75 6.62
C ILE A 299 3.75 10.00 7.16
N HIS A 300 2.71 9.79 6.32
CA HIS A 300 1.34 10.12 6.72
C HIS A 300 0.76 9.13 7.71
N ILE A 301 1.08 7.84 7.61
CA ILE A 301 0.68 6.88 8.63
C ILE A 301 1.25 7.30 9.99
N VAL A 302 2.55 7.56 10.09
CA VAL A 302 3.18 8.00 11.35
C VAL A 302 2.63 9.35 11.81
N GLN A 303 2.45 10.32 10.91
CA GLN A 303 1.88 11.63 11.22
C GLN A 303 0.47 11.51 11.81
N ILE A 304 -0.42 10.77 11.15
CA ILE A 304 -1.80 10.58 11.60
C ILE A 304 -1.84 9.82 12.94
N LEU A 305 -1.08 8.73 13.09
CA LEU A 305 -0.98 8.00 14.34
C LEU A 305 -0.52 8.91 15.49
N ASN A 306 0.48 9.76 15.25
CA ASN A 306 0.94 10.75 16.25
C ASN A 306 -0.15 11.77 16.63
N ILE A 307 -1.02 12.17 15.69
CA ILE A 307 -2.17 13.03 15.97
C ILE A 307 -3.18 12.26 16.85
N LEU A 308 -3.50 11.01 16.47
CA LEU A 308 -4.48 10.16 17.17
C LEU A 308 -4.07 9.80 18.59
N GLU A 309 -2.77 9.79 18.91
CA GLU A 309 -2.31 9.59 20.30
C GLU A 309 -2.82 10.65 21.30
N ASN A 310 -3.21 11.82 20.82
CA ASN A 310 -3.79 12.87 21.66
C ASN A 310 -5.27 12.66 21.97
N PHE A 311 -5.89 11.60 21.46
CA PHE A 311 -7.30 11.27 21.64
C PHE A 311 -7.47 9.88 22.25
N ASP A 312 -8.51 9.70 23.04
CA ASP A 312 -8.89 8.40 23.60
C ASP A 312 -9.75 7.61 22.62
N MET A 313 -9.07 7.02 21.61
CA MET A 313 -9.73 6.27 20.52
C MET A 313 -10.51 5.07 21.06
N GLN A 314 -10.02 4.40 22.12
CA GLN A 314 -10.72 3.28 22.75
C GLN A 314 -12.06 3.70 23.34
N LYS A 315 -12.09 4.84 24.02
CA LYS A 315 -13.32 5.40 24.59
C LYS A 315 -14.34 5.79 23.52
N TYR A 316 -13.88 6.30 22.39
CA TYR A 316 -14.78 6.61 21.27
C TYR A 316 -15.37 5.34 20.66
N GLY A 317 -14.60 4.28 20.58
CA GLY A 317 -15.00 2.99 20.01
C GLY A 317 -15.00 2.96 18.48
N PHE A 318 -14.86 1.76 17.95
CA PHE A 318 -14.83 1.53 16.49
C PHE A 318 -16.16 1.98 15.84
N GLY A 319 -16.05 2.66 14.70
CA GLY A 319 -17.20 3.05 13.87
C GLY A 319 -18.13 4.08 14.51
N SER A 320 -17.74 4.68 15.64
CA SER A 320 -18.49 5.80 16.23
C SER A 320 -18.27 7.09 15.42
N ALA A 321 -19.22 8.02 15.50
CA ALA A 321 -19.07 9.31 14.85
C ALA A 321 -17.87 10.12 15.41
N ASP A 322 -17.51 9.93 16.68
CA ASP A 322 -16.40 10.64 17.31
C ASP A 322 -15.05 10.09 16.82
N SER A 323 -14.87 8.76 16.77
CA SER A 323 -13.63 8.16 16.25
C SER A 323 -13.42 8.48 14.76
N MET A 324 -14.48 8.37 13.95
CA MET A 324 -14.42 8.69 12.52
C MET A 324 -14.17 10.18 12.28
N GLN A 325 -14.77 11.07 13.08
CA GLN A 325 -14.54 12.52 12.99
C GLN A 325 -13.06 12.85 13.23
N VAL A 326 -12.48 12.35 14.33
CA VAL A 326 -11.08 12.64 14.68
C VAL A 326 -10.12 12.10 13.61
N MET A 327 -10.36 10.88 13.12
CA MET A 327 -9.53 10.29 12.06
C MET A 327 -9.63 11.09 10.77
N ALA A 328 -10.85 11.44 10.34
CA ALA A 328 -11.06 12.23 9.12
C ALA A 328 -10.37 13.61 9.18
N GLU A 329 -10.45 14.29 10.34
CA GLU A 329 -9.73 15.57 10.51
C GLU A 329 -8.21 15.38 10.42
N ALA A 330 -7.66 14.35 11.07
CA ALA A 330 -6.23 14.04 10.98
C ALA A 330 -5.78 13.70 9.55
N GLU A 331 -6.59 12.94 8.81
CA GLU A 331 -6.38 12.63 7.40
C GLU A 331 -6.35 13.89 6.55
N LYS A 332 -7.29 14.83 6.72
CA LYS A 332 -7.28 16.12 5.99
C LYS A 332 -5.96 16.87 6.11
N HIS A 333 -5.42 16.97 7.33
CA HIS A 333 -4.13 17.64 7.57
C HIS A 333 -2.97 16.92 6.88
N ALA A 334 -2.91 15.60 6.98
CA ALA A 334 -1.85 14.81 6.36
C ALA A 334 -1.87 14.92 4.82
N TYR A 335 -3.04 14.85 4.19
CA TYR A 335 -3.15 15.00 2.74
C TYR A 335 -2.91 16.43 2.25
N ALA A 336 -3.21 17.45 3.05
CA ALA A 336 -2.82 18.81 2.77
C ALA A 336 -1.28 18.94 2.73
N ASP A 337 -0.58 18.41 3.74
CA ASP A 337 0.89 18.38 3.78
C ASP A 337 1.49 17.59 2.60
N ARG A 338 0.85 16.49 2.19
CA ARG A 338 1.25 15.69 1.04
C ARG A 338 1.36 16.53 -0.23
N SER A 339 0.37 17.36 -0.47
CA SER A 339 0.26 18.14 -1.70
C SER A 339 1.39 19.17 -1.87
N GLU A 340 1.95 19.65 -0.77
CA GLU A 340 2.96 20.72 -0.75
C GLU A 340 4.39 20.18 -0.66
N TYR A 341 4.64 19.19 0.22
CA TYR A 341 5.99 18.87 0.66
C TYR A 341 6.58 17.61 0.06
N LEU A 342 5.78 16.72 -0.56
CA LEU A 342 6.24 15.38 -0.89
C LEU A 342 6.60 15.19 -2.36
N GLY A 343 7.68 14.45 -2.58
CA GLY A 343 8.24 14.09 -3.86
C GLY A 343 9.40 13.12 -3.70
N ASP A 344 10.19 12.93 -4.77
CA ASP A 344 11.39 12.11 -4.74
C ASP A 344 12.48 12.77 -3.87
N PRO A 345 12.95 12.11 -2.79
CA PRO A 345 13.92 12.69 -1.86
C PRO A 345 15.32 12.86 -2.49
N ASP A 346 15.60 12.21 -3.62
CA ASP A 346 16.84 12.38 -4.36
C ASP A 346 16.85 13.69 -5.18
N PHE A 347 15.68 14.35 -5.33
CA PHE A 347 15.47 15.58 -6.09
C PHE A 347 14.99 16.76 -5.24
N VAL A 348 14.20 16.51 -4.19
CA VAL A 348 13.62 17.56 -3.35
C VAL A 348 13.84 17.27 -1.86
N ASN A 349 13.98 18.34 -1.09
CA ASN A 349 14.09 18.20 0.37
C ASN A 349 12.71 17.95 0.99
N VAL A 350 12.43 16.71 1.36
CA VAL A 350 11.20 16.32 2.04
C VAL A 350 11.39 16.49 3.56
N PRO A 351 10.62 17.37 4.25
CA PRO A 351 10.80 17.64 5.69
C PRO A 351 10.15 16.55 6.56
N TRP A 352 10.46 15.29 6.31
CA TRP A 352 9.74 14.16 6.92
C TRP A 352 9.88 14.07 8.43
N GLN A 353 11.03 14.47 9.02
CA GLN A 353 11.22 14.51 10.47
C GLN A 353 10.29 15.53 11.13
N ALA A 354 10.06 16.67 10.48
CA ALA A 354 9.13 17.69 11.00
C ALA A 354 7.68 17.19 10.91
N LEU A 355 7.28 16.61 9.76
CA LEU A 355 5.94 16.08 9.53
C LEU A 355 5.57 14.93 10.48
N THR A 356 6.53 14.09 10.85
CA THR A 356 6.33 12.95 11.77
C THR A 356 6.65 13.28 13.24
N SER A 357 6.92 14.54 13.57
CA SER A 357 7.22 14.92 14.95
C SER A 357 5.97 14.93 15.83
N LYS A 358 6.11 14.46 17.09
CA LYS A 358 5.05 14.53 18.10
C LYS A 358 4.61 15.97 18.39
N ALA A 359 5.54 16.95 18.29
CA ALA A 359 5.24 18.36 18.49
C ALA A 359 4.29 18.90 17.42
N TYR A 360 4.56 18.59 16.15
CA TYR A 360 3.70 18.97 15.03
C TYR A 360 2.32 18.31 15.13
N ALA A 361 2.29 17.02 15.43
CA ALA A 361 1.06 16.28 15.63
C ALA A 361 0.20 16.83 16.77
N LYS A 362 0.83 17.24 17.88
CA LYS A 362 0.14 17.89 19.01
C LYS A 362 -0.46 19.24 18.62
N ALA A 363 0.23 20.02 17.80
CA ALA A 363 -0.29 21.29 17.30
C ALA A 363 -1.53 21.07 16.43
N ILE A 364 -1.51 20.09 15.51
CA ILE A 364 -2.67 19.73 14.69
C ILE A 364 -3.82 19.21 15.58
N ALA A 365 -3.53 18.30 16.52
CA ALA A 365 -4.55 17.75 17.43
C ALA A 365 -5.29 18.84 18.23
N ALA A 366 -4.60 19.92 18.60
CA ALA A 366 -5.23 21.06 19.28
C ALA A 366 -6.22 21.86 18.41
N GLU A 367 -6.16 21.71 17.08
CA GLU A 367 -7.09 22.33 16.14
C GLU A 367 -8.30 21.44 15.81
N ILE A 368 -8.24 20.14 16.13
CA ILE A 368 -9.31 19.18 15.83
C ILE A 368 -10.42 19.30 16.89
N ASP A 369 -11.63 19.61 16.41
CA ASP A 369 -12.85 19.59 17.22
C ASP A 369 -13.60 18.28 16.97
N VAL A 370 -13.75 17.47 18.02
CA VAL A 370 -14.48 16.19 17.96
C VAL A 370 -15.95 16.40 17.55
N ASN A 371 -16.51 17.57 17.83
CA ASN A 371 -17.92 17.87 17.58
C ASN A 371 -18.19 18.63 16.29
N LYS A 372 -17.14 19.10 15.59
CA LYS A 372 -17.30 19.95 14.42
C LYS A 372 -16.22 19.73 13.37
N ALA A 373 -16.63 19.37 12.18
CA ALA A 373 -15.74 19.25 11.03
C ALA A 373 -15.20 20.61 10.58
N LYS A 374 -13.89 20.68 10.30
CA LYS A 374 -13.24 21.85 9.70
C LYS A 374 -13.31 21.70 8.18
N PRO A 375 -13.89 22.65 7.43
CA PRO A 375 -13.88 22.59 5.98
C PRO A 375 -12.46 22.49 5.43
N SER A 376 -12.23 21.66 4.43
CA SER A 376 -10.90 21.48 3.80
C SER A 376 -10.30 22.77 3.26
N SER A 377 -11.13 23.73 2.85
CA SER A 377 -10.69 25.07 2.42
C SER A 377 -10.03 25.91 3.52
N GLN A 378 -10.22 25.55 4.79
CA GLN A 378 -9.61 26.20 5.95
C GLN A 378 -8.37 25.47 6.47
N ILE A 379 -8.06 24.30 5.91
CA ILE A 379 -6.87 23.52 6.25
C ILE A 379 -5.79 23.84 5.21
N ARG A 380 -4.59 24.19 5.65
CA ARG A 380 -3.43 24.53 4.81
C ARG A 380 -2.24 23.67 5.22
N PRO A 381 -1.27 23.41 4.36
CA PRO A 381 -0.90 24.14 3.16
C PRO A 381 -1.58 23.58 1.91
N GLY A 382 -1.57 24.23 0.82
CA GLY A 382 -1.93 23.77 -0.51
C GLY A 382 -3.35 24.14 -0.96
N LYS A 383 -3.42 24.76 -2.12
CA LYS A 383 -4.67 25.06 -2.83
C LYS A 383 -4.84 24.03 -3.94
N LEU A 384 -5.98 23.38 -4.04
CA LEU A 384 -6.71 22.95 -5.25
C LEU A 384 -7.29 21.50 -5.23
N ALA A 385 -8.26 21.26 -6.12
CA ALA A 385 -9.28 20.22 -6.07
C ALA A 385 -9.04 19.00 -6.99
N PRO A 386 -9.85 17.93 -6.91
CA PRO A 386 -9.48 16.52 -7.14
C PRO A 386 -10.22 15.76 -8.25
N TYR A 387 -9.79 14.52 -8.52
CA TYR A 387 -10.57 13.38 -9.05
C TYR A 387 -9.85 12.03 -8.79
N GLU A 388 -10.57 10.85 -8.74
CA GLU A 388 -10.05 9.56 -8.24
C GLU A 388 -10.17 8.37 -9.20
N SER A 389 -9.22 7.40 -9.12
CA SER A 389 -9.26 6.05 -9.69
C SER A 389 -8.46 5.04 -8.83
N ASN A 390 -8.74 3.69 -8.96
CA ASN A 390 -8.30 2.64 -8.05
C ASN A 390 -7.48 1.56 -8.76
N GLN A 391 -6.15 1.39 -8.53
CA GLN A 391 -5.49 0.11 -8.82
C GLN A 391 -4.06 -0.01 -8.27
N THR A 392 -3.73 -1.16 -7.68
CA THR A 392 -2.40 -1.59 -7.16
C THR A 392 -2.56 -3.02 -6.63
N THR A 393 -1.48 -3.74 -6.32
CA THR A 393 -1.57 -5.02 -5.59
C THR A 393 -0.66 -5.04 -4.38
N HIS A 394 -1.04 -5.83 -3.37
CA HIS A 394 -0.26 -6.03 -2.15
C HIS A 394 -0.19 -7.50 -1.75
N PHE A 395 0.92 -7.91 -1.12
CA PHE A 395 1.05 -9.19 -0.46
C PHE A 395 2.00 -9.14 0.74
N SER A 396 1.77 -10.04 1.72
CA SER A 396 2.54 -10.17 2.95
C SER A 396 3.05 -11.60 3.12
N VAL A 397 4.26 -11.76 3.65
CA VAL A 397 4.90 -13.05 3.92
C VAL A 397 5.58 -13.02 5.29
N VAL A 398 5.41 -14.09 6.07
CA VAL A 398 6.19 -14.33 7.31
C VAL A 398 6.67 -15.77 7.29
N ASP A 399 7.96 -15.99 7.59
CA ASP A 399 8.55 -17.33 7.69
C ASP A 399 8.66 -17.83 9.14
N LYS A 400 9.09 -19.09 9.29
CA LYS A 400 9.26 -19.76 10.60
C LYS A 400 10.30 -19.11 11.51
N ASP A 401 11.25 -18.38 10.95
CA ASP A 401 12.34 -17.73 11.69
C ASP A 401 11.98 -16.31 12.12
N GLY A 402 10.80 -15.78 11.69
CA GLY A 402 10.29 -14.46 12.00
C GLY A 402 10.74 -13.37 11.02
N ASN A 403 11.36 -13.73 9.89
CA ASN A 403 11.54 -12.77 8.81
C ASN A 403 10.16 -12.39 8.23
N ALA A 404 9.97 -11.12 7.96
CA ALA A 404 8.71 -10.58 7.47
C ALA A 404 8.92 -9.68 6.25
N VAL A 405 8.04 -9.80 5.26
CA VAL A 405 8.10 -9.02 4.03
C VAL A 405 6.69 -8.52 3.68
N ALA A 406 6.58 -7.23 3.41
CA ALA A 406 5.39 -6.58 2.86
C ALA A 406 5.74 -5.93 1.52
N VAL A 407 5.03 -6.26 0.46
CA VAL A 407 5.28 -5.74 -0.89
C VAL A 407 4.03 -5.09 -1.43
N THR A 408 4.19 -3.86 -1.91
CA THR A 408 3.15 -3.16 -2.69
C THR A 408 3.76 -2.71 -4.01
N TYR A 409 3.23 -3.17 -5.14
CA TYR A 409 3.75 -2.85 -6.46
C TYR A 409 2.61 -2.76 -7.50
N THR A 410 2.88 -2.16 -8.67
CA THR A 410 1.80 -1.73 -9.56
C THR A 410 2.26 -1.52 -10.99
N LEU A 411 1.29 -1.44 -11.90
CA LEU A 411 1.41 -0.82 -13.23
C LEU A 411 0.86 0.62 -13.24
N ASN A 412 0.41 1.15 -12.12
CA ASN A 412 -0.38 2.34 -11.83
C ASN A 412 -1.88 2.09 -12.02
N THR A 413 -2.43 2.12 -13.22
CA THR A 413 -3.83 1.74 -13.46
C THR A 413 -3.97 0.27 -13.84
N THR A 414 -5.22 -0.25 -13.89
CA THR A 414 -5.52 -1.64 -14.31
C THR A 414 -4.96 -1.90 -15.71
N PHE A 415 -4.07 -2.86 -15.86
CA PHE A 415 -3.29 -3.17 -17.06
C PHE A 415 -2.32 -2.06 -17.52
N GLY A 416 -2.04 -1.04 -16.71
CA GLY A 416 -1.16 0.08 -17.05
C GLY A 416 -1.59 0.80 -18.32
N THR A 417 -0.67 0.97 -19.27
CA THR A 417 -0.97 1.52 -20.59
C THR A 417 -1.80 0.59 -21.50
N GLY A 418 -1.95 -0.69 -21.12
CA GLY A 418 -2.48 -1.72 -22.00
C GLY A 418 -1.50 -2.20 -23.07
N ILE A 419 -0.29 -1.67 -23.13
CA ILE A 419 0.75 -1.99 -24.14
C ILE A 419 1.58 -3.16 -23.67
N VAL A 420 1.65 -4.22 -24.47
CA VAL A 420 2.67 -5.27 -24.33
C VAL A 420 3.86 -4.91 -25.23
N ALA A 421 5.04 -4.77 -24.65
CA ALA A 421 6.26 -4.39 -25.36
C ALA A 421 6.72 -5.47 -26.35
N GLY A 422 6.57 -5.23 -27.64
CA GLY A 422 6.94 -6.17 -28.70
C GLY A 422 6.39 -7.58 -28.49
N ASN A 423 7.26 -8.59 -28.54
CA ASN A 423 6.95 -9.98 -28.27
C ASN A 423 7.37 -10.45 -26.87
N SER A 424 7.64 -9.53 -25.95
CA SER A 424 8.10 -9.86 -24.59
C SER A 424 7.02 -10.46 -23.69
N GLY A 425 5.75 -10.23 -23.99
CA GLY A 425 4.62 -10.55 -23.12
C GLY A 425 4.49 -9.62 -21.88
N ILE A 426 5.29 -8.56 -21.81
CA ILE A 426 5.37 -7.66 -20.65
C ILE A 426 4.46 -6.46 -20.87
N LEU A 427 3.45 -6.31 -20.01
CA LEU A 427 2.63 -5.10 -19.92
C LEU A 427 3.45 -3.95 -19.33
N LEU A 428 3.33 -2.76 -19.94
CA LEU A 428 4.02 -1.55 -19.52
C LEU A 428 3.15 -0.69 -18.62
N ASN A 429 3.78 -0.12 -17.58
CA ASN A 429 3.15 0.78 -16.64
C ASN A 429 2.77 2.13 -17.27
N ASN A 430 1.84 2.84 -16.63
CA ASN A 430 1.55 4.25 -16.91
C ASN A 430 1.85 5.13 -15.68
N GLN A 431 2.97 4.86 -15.03
CA GLN A 431 3.33 5.44 -13.76
C GLN A 431 3.75 6.92 -13.84
N MET A 432 4.04 7.41 -15.03
CA MET A 432 4.36 8.82 -15.24
C MET A 432 3.17 9.76 -14.90
N ASP A 433 1.93 9.23 -14.88
CA ASP A 433 0.74 9.96 -14.45
C ASP A 433 0.78 10.37 -12.97
N ASP A 434 1.54 9.66 -12.14
CA ASP A 434 1.70 10.00 -10.72
C ASP A 434 2.54 11.26 -10.47
N PHE A 435 3.23 11.78 -11.49
CA PHE A 435 3.80 13.12 -11.44
C PHE A 435 2.71 14.21 -11.50
N SER A 436 3.03 15.38 -10.95
CA SER A 436 2.21 16.58 -11.12
C SER A 436 2.41 17.13 -12.53
N ALA A 437 1.49 16.83 -13.44
CA ALA A 437 1.53 17.37 -14.81
C ALA A 437 1.48 18.90 -14.81
N LYS A 438 0.75 19.49 -13.84
CA LYS A 438 0.69 20.93 -13.58
C LYS A 438 0.44 21.15 -12.08
N PRO A 439 1.16 22.06 -11.40
CA PRO A 439 0.92 22.35 -9.98
C PRO A 439 -0.55 22.69 -9.72
N GLY A 440 -1.11 22.03 -8.71
CA GLY A 440 -2.49 22.24 -8.31
C GLY A 440 -3.54 21.59 -9.19
N VAL A 441 -3.17 20.76 -10.17
CA VAL A 441 -4.09 19.95 -10.96
C VAL A 441 -3.97 18.50 -10.51
N PRO A 442 -5.08 17.79 -10.31
CA PRO A 442 -5.07 16.39 -9.84
C PRO A 442 -4.60 15.43 -10.93
N ASN A 443 -3.95 14.33 -10.51
CA ASN A 443 -3.68 13.17 -11.35
C ASN A 443 -4.91 12.23 -11.42
N VAL A 444 -4.77 11.04 -12.02
CA VAL A 444 -5.84 10.03 -12.13
C VAL A 444 -6.42 9.60 -10.77
N TYR A 445 -5.65 9.71 -9.69
CA TYR A 445 -6.09 9.40 -8.33
C TYR A 445 -6.72 10.57 -7.56
N GLY A 446 -6.89 11.71 -8.22
CA GLY A 446 -7.39 12.93 -7.58
C GLY A 446 -6.39 13.58 -6.63
N LEU A 447 -5.15 13.10 -6.59
CA LEU A 447 -4.11 13.66 -5.76
C LEU A 447 -3.57 14.93 -6.41
N VAL A 448 -3.67 16.01 -5.66
CA VAL A 448 -3.05 17.27 -6.03
C VAL A 448 -1.58 17.24 -5.62
N GLY A 449 -0.71 17.67 -6.52
CA GLY A 449 0.72 17.81 -6.26
C GLY A 449 1.23 19.20 -6.63
N GLY A 450 2.28 19.61 -5.95
CA GLY A 450 3.04 20.83 -6.23
C GLY A 450 4.25 20.58 -7.13
N ASP A 451 5.13 21.57 -7.20
CA ASP A 451 6.39 21.51 -7.95
C ASP A 451 7.34 20.44 -7.42
N ALA A 452 7.25 20.08 -6.15
CA ALA A 452 8.06 19.01 -5.56
C ALA A 452 7.92 17.67 -6.31
N ASN A 453 6.73 17.38 -6.88
CA ASN A 453 6.45 16.18 -7.66
C ASN A 453 6.33 16.46 -9.17
N ALA A 454 6.95 17.52 -9.71
CA ALA A 454 7.00 17.76 -11.15
C ALA A 454 7.86 16.73 -11.87
N VAL A 455 7.56 16.50 -13.17
CA VAL A 455 8.37 15.63 -14.03
C VAL A 455 9.78 16.20 -14.19
N GLU A 456 10.79 15.36 -13.92
CA GLU A 456 12.20 15.61 -14.23
C GLU A 456 12.87 14.31 -14.70
N PRO A 457 13.89 14.36 -15.58
CA PRO A 457 14.64 13.18 -16.00
C PRO A 457 15.18 12.38 -14.80
N LYS A 458 15.01 11.05 -14.84
CA LYS A 458 15.46 10.10 -13.79
C LYS A 458 14.80 10.23 -12.42
N LYS A 459 13.83 11.11 -12.26
CA LYS A 459 13.05 11.27 -11.03
C LYS A 459 12.02 10.15 -10.90
N ARG A 460 11.72 9.75 -9.66
CA ARG A 460 10.64 8.82 -9.34
C ARG A 460 9.36 9.60 -9.01
N PRO A 461 8.21 9.22 -9.57
CA PRO A 461 6.95 9.86 -9.22
C PRO A 461 6.55 9.54 -7.77
N LEU A 462 5.91 10.51 -7.11
CA LEU A 462 5.38 10.35 -5.76
C LEU A 462 4.34 9.22 -5.72
N SER A 463 4.37 8.42 -4.66
CA SER A 463 3.49 7.28 -4.44
C SER A 463 2.68 7.41 -3.15
N SER A 464 1.60 6.63 -3.05
CA SER A 464 0.85 6.39 -1.80
C SER A 464 0.99 4.94 -1.30
N MET A 465 1.75 4.10 -1.97
CA MET A 465 1.96 2.70 -1.58
C MET A 465 2.62 2.60 -0.20
N SER A 466 2.01 1.86 0.71
CA SER A 466 2.33 1.86 2.14
C SER A 466 2.51 0.43 2.69
N PRO A 467 3.43 -0.39 2.14
CA PRO A 467 3.77 -1.64 2.81
C PRO A 467 4.27 -1.31 4.22
N THR A 468 3.74 -2.00 5.24
CA THR A 468 3.93 -1.63 6.65
C THR A 468 4.21 -2.86 7.50
N ILE A 469 5.17 -2.73 8.41
CA ILE A 469 5.49 -3.72 9.45
C ILE A 469 5.38 -3.04 10.81
N VAL A 470 4.56 -3.60 11.70
CA VAL A 470 4.43 -3.16 13.09
C VAL A 470 5.17 -4.13 13.99
N VAL A 471 5.89 -3.58 14.95
CA VAL A 471 6.74 -4.33 15.88
C VAL A 471 6.25 -4.09 17.31
N LYS A 472 6.22 -5.13 18.12
CA LYS A 472 5.93 -5.08 19.56
C LYS A 472 7.03 -5.82 20.31
N ASP A 473 7.59 -5.17 21.32
CA ASP A 473 8.65 -5.75 22.17
C ASP A 473 9.81 -6.35 21.35
N GLY A 474 10.22 -5.63 20.29
CA GLY A 474 11.31 -6.03 19.38
C GLY A 474 10.95 -7.17 18.39
N LYS A 475 9.72 -7.67 18.38
CA LYS A 475 9.27 -8.74 17.48
C LYS A 475 8.25 -8.23 16.46
N THR A 476 8.27 -8.79 15.26
CA THR A 476 7.21 -8.55 14.26
C THR A 476 5.85 -8.89 14.88
N TRP A 477 4.90 -7.96 14.79
CA TRP A 477 3.55 -8.13 15.31
C TRP A 477 2.49 -8.10 14.22
N LEU A 478 2.59 -7.16 13.24
CA LEU A 478 1.68 -7.08 12.10
C LEU A 478 2.46 -6.77 10.83
N VAL A 479 2.16 -7.49 9.75
CA VAL A 479 2.63 -7.23 8.38
C VAL A 479 1.41 -6.96 7.53
N THR A 480 1.33 -5.80 6.88
CA THR A 480 0.11 -5.35 6.18
C THR A 480 0.40 -4.37 5.08
N GLY A 481 -0.57 -4.20 4.22
CA GLY A 481 -0.64 -3.20 3.16
C GLY A 481 -1.88 -3.42 2.30
N SER A 482 -2.08 -2.59 1.30
CA SER A 482 -3.28 -2.61 0.47
C SER A 482 -3.01 -2.01 -0.90
N PRO A 483 -3.73 -2.40 -1.97
CA PRO A 483 -3.98 -1.58 -3.15
C PRO A 483 -4.95 -0.43 -2.82
N GLY A 484 -5.15 0.51 -3.77
CA GLY A 484 -6.22 1.50 -3.68
C GLY A 484 -5.85 2.94 -3.98
N GLY A 485 -4.74 3.21 -4.68
CA GLY A 485 -4.32 4.58 -5.03
C GLY A 485 -4.16 5.47 -3.78
N SER A 486 -4.80 6.64 -3.76
CA SER A 486 -4.78 7.55 -2.60
C SER A 486 -5.26 6.91 -1.30
N ARG A 487 -6.20 5.96 -1.37
CA ARG A 487 -6.82 5.30 -0.22
C ARG A 487 -5.94 4.26 0.47
N ILE A 488 -4.80 3.89 -0.11
CA ILE A 488 -3.85 2.95 0.50
C ILE A 488 -3.45 3.41 1.90
N ILE A 489 -3.11 4.68 2.06
CA ILE A 489 -2.64 5.25 3.32
C ILE A 489 -3.68 5.08 4.43
N THR A 490 -4.92 5.46 4.17
CA THR A 490 -6.02 5.39 5.15
C THR A 490 -6.49 3.97 5.41
N THR A 491 -6.42 3.08 4.40
CA THR A 491 -6.71 1.65 4.56
C THR A 491 -5.69 1.00 5.51
N VAL A 492 -4.40 1.22 5.28
CA VAL A 492 -3.33 0.68 6.14
C VAL A 492 -3.37 1.31 7.53
N LEU A 493 -3.63 2.63 7.62
CA LEU A 493 -3.86 3.32 8.90
C LEU A 493 -4.97 2.63 9.70
N GLN A 494 -6.11 2.34 9.08
CA GLN A 494 -7.24 1.69 9.74
C GLN A 494 -6.91 0.27 10.20
N MET A 495 -6.08 -0.49 9.46
CA MET A 495 -5.57 -1.78 9.94
C MET A 495 -4.79 -1.62 11.25
N VAL A 496 -3.90 -0.63 11.34
CA VAL A 496 -3.10 -0.36 12.54
C VAL A 496 -3.98 0.09 13.70
N VAL A 497 -4.89 1.04 13.48
CA VAL A 497 -5.79 1.57 14.52
C VAL A 497 -6.78 0.49 14.99
N ASN A 498 -7.39 -0.27 14.07
CA ASN A 498 -8.34 -1.31 14.42
C ASN A 498 -7.72 -2.41 15.28
N THR A 499 -6.47 -2.77 15.00
CA THR A 499 -5.78 -3.82 15.76
C THR A 499 -5.20 -3.29 17.08
N ILE A 500 -4.68 -2.05 17.12
CA ILE A 500 -4.06 -1.50 18.34
C ILE A 500 -5.08 -0.85 19.28
N ASP A 501 -5.92 0.06 18.76
CA ASP A 501 -6.86 0.80 19.62
C ASP A 501 -8.13 0.02 19.92
N PHE A 502 -8.67 -0.70 18.91
CA PHE A 502 -9.95 -1.41 19.07
C PHE A 502 -9.78 -2.91 19.37
N GLY A 503 -8.54 -3.40 19.47
CA GLY A 503 -8.24 -4.77 19.88
C GLY A 503 -8.75 -5.86 18.93
N MET A 504 -9.01 -5.52 17.66
CA MET A 504 -9.50 -6.47 16.67
C MET A 504 -8.41 -7.47 16.30
N ASN A 505 -8.79 -8.73 16.10
CA ASN A 505 -7.92 -9.69 15.42
C ASN A 505 -7.76 -9.31 13.94
N VAL A 506 -6.78 -9.91 13.24
CA VAL A 506 -6.47 -9.52 11.87
C VAL A 506 -7.62 -9.76 10.89
N ALA A 507 -8.47 -10.77 11.13
CA ALA A 507 -9.63 -11.03 10.27
C ALA A 507 -10.75 -10.01 10.50
N GLU A 508 -11.01 -9.64 11.74
CA GLU A 508 -11.97 -8.57 12.07
C GLU A 508 -11.53 -7.23 11.48
N ALA A 509 -10.27 -6.84 11.69
CA ALA A 509 -9.71 -5.60 11.14
C ALA A 509 -9.78 -5.55 9.61
N THR A 510 -9.53 -6.69 8.94
CA THR A 510 -9.61 -6.83 7.48
C THR A 510 -11.06 -6.68 6.98
N ASN A 511 -12.04 -7.28 7.69
CA ASN A 511 -13.45 -7.24 7.32
C ASN A 511 -14.15 -5.92 7.69
N ALA A 512 -13.61 -5.13 8.60
CA ALA A 512 -14.20 -3.90 9.08
C ALA A 512 -14.50 -2.92 7.93
N PRO A 513 -15.65 -2.23 7.95
CA PRO A 513 -15.97 -1.20 6.96
C PRO A 513 -14.97 -0.04 7.05
N ARG A 514 -14.65 0.54 5.90
CA ARG A 514 -13.61 1.56 5.76
C ARG A 514 -14.18 2.90 5.37
N PHE A 515 -13.47 3.96 5.73
CA PHE A 515 -13.72 5.33 5.32
C PHE A 515 -12.42 6.01 4.92
N HIS A 516 -12.54 7.17 4.26
CA HIS A 516 -11.37 7.87 3.72
C HIS A 516 -11.67 9.36 3.53
N HIS A 517 -10.72 10.20 3.90
CA HIS A 517 -10.71 11.61 3.56
C HIS A 517 -9.32 12.01 3.05
N GLN A 518 -9.24 12.59 1.86
CA GLN A 518 -7.95 12.99 1.27
C GLN A 518 -7.79 14.52 1.14
N TRP A 519 -8.43 15.28 2.06
CA TRP A 519 -8.46 16.73 2.08
C TRP A 519 -9.29 17.32 0.93
N LEU A 520 -8.93 17.05 -0.31
CA LEU A 520 -9.69 17.42 -1.51
C LEU A 520 -9.91 16.18 -2.39
N PRO A 521 -11.16 15.93 -2.84
CA PRO A 521 -12.40 16.66 -2.51
C PRO A 521 -12.66 16.71 -1.01
N ASP A 522 -13.36 17.76 -0.55
CA ASP A 522 -13.85 17.88 0.82
C ASP A 522 -15.03 16.93 1.03
N GLU A 523 -14.76 15.64 1.08
CA GLU A 523 -15.72 14.54 1.11
C GLU A 523 -15.21 13.43 2.04
N LEU A 524 -16.04 13.01 2.99
CA LEU A 524 -15.79 11.79 3.77
C LEU A 524 -16.41 10.60 3.06
N ARG A 525 -15.61 9.88 2.32
CA ARG A 525 -16.00 8.64 1.65
C ARG A 525 -16.17 7.53 2.66
N VAL A 526 -17.28 6.80 2.60
CA VAL A 526 -17.58 5.66 3.47
C VAL A 526 -18.04 4.47 2.65
N GLU A 527 -17.72 3.26 3.11
CA GLU A 527 -18.25 2.00 2.59
C GLU A 527 -19.61 1.67 3.22
N LYS A 528 -20.32 0.71 2.63
CA LYS A 528 -21.44 0.03 3.28
C LYS A 528 -20.98 -0.66 4.56
N GLY A 529 -21.81 -0.68 5.58
CA GLY A 529 -21.53 -1.38 6.85
C GLY A 529 -21.50 -0.48 8.07
N PHE A 530 -21.32 0.84 7.91
CA PHE A 530 -21.50 1.77 9.02
C PHE A 530 -22.97 1.98 9.37
N SER A 531 -23.25 2.20 10.67
CA SER A 531 -24.59 2.51 11.12
C SER A 531 -25.13 3.79 10.46
N PRO A 532 -26.37 3.78 9.96
CA PRO A 532 -27.01 5.00 9.46
C PRO A 532 -27.05 6.14 10.49
N ASP A 533 -27.11 5.82 11.79
CA ASP A 533 -27.09 6.82 12.85
C ASP A 533 -25.70 7.44 13.00
N THR A 534 -24.63 6.66 12.87
CA THR A 534 -23.26 7.19 12.82
C THR A 534 -23.09 8.17 11.66
N LEU A 535 -23.59 7.83 10.47
CA LEU A 535 -23.48 8.70 9.29
C LEU A 535 -24.24 10.01 9.48
N LYS A 536 -25.46 9.98 10.02
CA LYS A 536 -26.24 11.20 10.37
C LYS A 536 -25.52 12.08 11.40
N LEU A 537 -24.88 11.46 12.41
CA LEU A 537 -24.11 12.20 13.40
C LEU A 537 -22.87 12.87 12.78
N LEU A 538 -22.21 12.22 11.84
CA LEU A 538 -21.08 12.80 11.08
C LEU A 538 -21.54 13.98 10.22
N GLU A 539 -22.68 13.86 9.53
CA GLU A 539 -23.29 14.96 8.78
C GLU A 539 -23.66 16.13 9.70
N ALA A 540 -24.22 15.84 10.88
CA ALA A 540 -24.53 16.85 11.88
C ALA A 540 -23.28 17.56 12.43
N LYS A 541 -22.13 16.88 12.48
CA LYS A 541 -20.81 17.49 12.77
C LYS A 541 -20.27 18.34 11.62
N GLY A 542 -20.84 18.25 10.42
CA GLY A 542 -20.47 19.00 9.23
C GLY A 542 -19.60 18.25 8.22
N GLN A 543 -19.39 16.93 8.40
CA GLN A 543 -18.76 16.10 7.37
C GLN A 543 -19.67 15.94 6.16
N LYS A 544 -19.08 16.00 4.96
CA LYS A 544 -19.78 15.69 3.70
C LYS A 544 -19.67 14.21 3.43
N VAL A 545 -20.57 13.42 4.03
CA VAL A 545 -20.54 11.96 3.91
C VAL A 545 -20.96 11.52 2.51
N ALA A 546 -20.15 10.66 1.87
CA ALA A 546 -20.43 10.06 0.58
C ALA A 546 -20.29 8.54 0.64
N LEU A 547 -21.40 7.83 0.47
CA LEU A 547 -21.41 6.37 0.34
C LEU A 547 -20.87 6.00 -1.06
N LYS A 548 -19.76 5.27 -1.09
CA LYS A 548 -19.09 4.85 -2.32
C LYS A 548 -18.85 3.34 -2.30
N GLU A 549 -18.27 2.82 -3.40
CA GLU A 549 -17.82 1.44 -3.51
C GLU A 549 -16.72 1.11 -2.48
N ALA A 550 -16.54 -0.19 -2.23
CA ALA A 550 -15.52 -0.73 -1.36
C ALA A 550 -14.11 -0.26 -1.75
N MET A 551 -13.21 -0.11 -0.78
CA MET A 551 -11.88 0.43 -0.98
C MET A 551 -10.79 -0.43 -0.37
N GLY A 552 -9.71 -0.62 -1.15
CA GLY A 552 -8.57 -1.42 -0.76
C GLY A 552 -8.84 -2.93 -0.79
N SER A 553 -7.78 -3.69 -0.59
CA SER A 553 -7.78 -5.15 -0.39
C SER A 553 -6.56 -5.50 0.45
N THR A 554 -6.75 -5.58 1.78
CA THR A 554 -5.64 -5.81 2.70
C THR A 554 -5.23 -7.26 2.72
N GLN A 555 -3.91 -7.50 2.68
CA GLN A 555 -3.32 -8.82 2.80
C GLN A 555 -2.43 -8.81 4.04
N SER A 556 -2.90 -9.37 5.14
CA SER A 556 -2.31 -9.10 6.44
C SER A 556 -2.00 -10.36 7.25
N ILE A 557 -0.87 -10.32 7.97
CA ILE A 557 -0.43 -11.40 8.86
C ILE A 557 -0.06 -10.79 10.21
N MET A 558 -0.68 -11.28 11.29
CA MET A 558 -0.29 -10.98 12.68
C MET A 558 0.50 -12.16 13.27
N VAL A 559 1.44 -11.85 14.16
CA VAL A 559 2.21 -12.82 14.92
C VAL A 559 1.75 -12.77 16.38
N GLY A 560 1.23 -13.88 16.87
CA GLY A 560 0.80 -14.00 18.26
C GLY A 560 1.99 -14.10 19.24
N PRO A 561 1.75 -13.92 20.53
CA PRO A 561 2.79 -13.99 21.56
C PRO A 561 3.47 -15.36 21.65
N ASP A 562 2.77 -16.43 21.25
CA ASP A 562 3.26 -17.81 21.18
C ASP A 562 3.97 -18.14 19.84
N GLY A 563 4.13 -17.16 18.95
CA GLY A 563 4.69 -17.33 17.61
C GLY A 563 3.72 -17.93 16.58
N MET A 564 2.45 -18.13 16.94
CA MET A 564 1.41 -18.51 15.97
C MET A 564 1.20 -17.38 14.97
N LEU A 565 1.12 -17.73 13.69
CA LEU A 565 0.78 -16.81 12.61
C LEU A 565 -0.73 -16.82 12.40
N TYR A 566 -1.29 -15.65 12.33
CA TYR A 566 -2.71 -15.39 12.07
C TYR A 566 -2.81 -14.51 10.83
N GLY A 567 -3.51 -14.95 9.79
CA GLY A 567 -3.59 -14.20 8.55
C GLY A 567 -5.00 -14.04 8.03
N ALA A 568 -5.22 -12.98 7.30
CA ALA A 568 -6.48 -12.71 6.62
C ALA A 568 -6.24 -12.07 5.26
N SER A 569 -6.95 -12.57 4.26
CA SER A 569 -7.15 -11.95 2.96
C SER A 569 -8.47 -11.19 2.94
N ASP A 570 -8.53 -10.15 2.13
CA ASP A 570 -9.64 -9.20 2.12
C ASP A 570 -10.85 -9.74 1.33
N PRO A 571 -12.05 -9.81 1.92
CA PRO A 571 -13.23 -10.31 1.21
C PRO A 571 -13.72 -9.39 0.08
N ARG A 572 -13.11 -8.21 -0.08
CA ARG A 572 -13.40 -7.30 -1.20
C ARG A 572 -12.81 -7.78 -2.53
N SER A 573 -11.87 -8.72 -2.46
CA SER A 573 -11.29 -9.42 -3.61
C SER A 573 -11.68 -10.90 -3.55
N PRO A 574 -12.45 -11.44 -4.51
CA PRO A 574 -12.98 -12.81 -4.42
C PRO A 574 -11.93 -13.92 -4.61
N ASP A 575 -10.76 -13.60 -5.18
CA ASP A 575 -9.71 -14.55 -5.54
C ASP A 575 -8.50 -14.51 -4.59
N ASP A 576 -8.60 -13.71 -3.53
CA ASP A 576 -7.59 -13.58 -2.48
C ASP A 576 -7.42 -14.89 -1.70
N LEU A 577 -6.21 -15.16 -1.24
CA LEU A 577 -5.93 -16.29 -0.38
C LEU A 577 -4.88 -15.96 0.68
N THR A 578 -5.17 -16.38 1.90
CA THR A 578 -4.18 -16.54 2.97
C THR A 578 -3.97 -18.03 3.21
N ALA A 579 -2.73 -18.47 3.17
CA ALA A 579 -2.37 -19.86 3.43
C ALA A 579 -1.04 -19.95 4.17
N GLY A 580 -0.91 -21.00 5.00
CA GLY A 580 0.30 -21.30 5.76
C GLY A 580 0.40 -22.78 6.10
N TYR A 581 1.41 -23.16 6.93
CA TYR A 581 1.63 -24.55 7.36
C TYR A 581 2.31 -24.64 8.73
#